data_c7d28096e6797d01c05cdad3c387a3da
#
_entry.id   c7d28096e6797d01c05cdad3c387a3da
#
_cell.length_a   1.000
_cell.length_b   1.000
_cell.length_c   1.000
_cell.angle_alpha   90.00
_cell.angle_beta   90.00
_cell.angle_gamma   90.00
#
_symmetry.space_group_name_H-M   'P 1'
#
loop_
_entity.id
_entity.type
_entity.pdbx_description
1 polymer ?
#
loop_
_entity_poly.entity_id
_entity_poly.type
_entity_poly.pdbx_seq_one_letter_code
_entity_poly.pdbx_strand_id
1 'polypeptide(L)'
;MKQILTIAMMMAMSLHSTAQNEAAVNYKKPGQVNPISGCVFCADPTALEYNGRLYVYGSNDHQQFIKNGKKGENGYGDIKSLVVFSTDDMVNWTFHGTIDVAKLCSSWTGNPWYKGFMNSWAPSVTWRTTEDGKEEFFLYFANTSHGVGVLKANSPIGPWTSPLKASLINRDTPGALPCNWIFDPGVMIDENGSGWISFGGGDPNEKGTDLQPNNARIAKLKPSMIELDGSAVRIPAPYHFEASELNIMDGKFVYTYCSNWANRKDADWNKYKQEQGISVSKPETCTMCYLVSDNPTDPDSWKYKGVYGPHPGSSPNNHSHLHKYQGNYYHIFHNGSLLQGMKDNNGVDANASTYRSICVAKATVDEATQTINKVDLNNPGVTPIKPLDPYQLQQAETMASCGGVSYEDFKNIKLITSKNTMGNDASENMYIKMAPKSWTAVRNVDFGENGAKTFVLRAKGSGTLEFRLGKNQDPIATVQFSSTEMEDCVFEVDPKVFKGTKNLFFLVFTEATNVQFDSWQFFETDPSAITSVSDKATQPSARYDLNGHRLSGTNHSGLVIEQYQDANGATRTRKHINK
;
A
#
# COMPACT_ATOMS: atom_id res chain seq x y z
N MET A 1 64.04 0.63 4.93
CA MET A 1 62.98 0.18 5.81
C MET A 1 61.92 1.26 6.11
N LYS A 2 62.25 2.54 6.31
CA LYS A 2 61.23 3.60 6.56
C LYS A 2 60.31 3.90 5.37
N GLN A 3 60.76 3.82 4.13
CA GLN A 3 59.95 4.10 2.94
C GLN A 3 58.94 2.97 2.64
N ILE A 4 59.25 1.72 2.94
CA ILE A 4 58.34 0.57 2.75
C ILE A 4 57.20 0.60 3.78
N LEU A 5 57.50 1.09 5.01
CA LEU A 5 56.47 1.21 6.04
C LEU A 5 55.44 2.31 5.73
N THR A 6 55.88 3.41 5.08
CA THR A 6 54.99 4.50 4.69
C THR A 6 54.06 4.11 3.52
N ILE A 7 54.53 3.30 2.57
CA ILE A 7 53.73 2.79 1.45
C ILE A 7 52.72 1.73 1.95
N ALA A 8 53.12 0.86 2.88
CA ALA A 8 52.22 -0.09 3.48
C ALA A 8 51.15 0.58 4.34
N MET A 9 51.46 1.69 5.01
CA MET A 9 50.49 2.45 5.80
C MET A 9 49.51 3.26 4.91
N MET A 10 49.97 3.79 3.77
CA MET A 10 49.08 4.43 2.78
C MET A 10 48.20 3.42 2.04
N MET A 11 48.68 2.22 1.73
CA MET A 11 47.85 1.14 1.17
C MET A 11 46.84 0.61 2.18
N ALA A 12 47.18 0.52 3.46
CA ALA A 12 46.23 0.12 4.51
C ALA A 12 45.13 1.18 4.73
N MET A 13 45.46 2.47 4.60
CA MET A 13 44.47 3.55 4.68
C MET A 13 43.54 3.58 3.45
N SER A 14 44.04 3.31 2.23
CA SER A 14 43.21 3.24 1.03
C SER A 14 42.28 2.01 1.00
N LEU A 15 42.68 0.90 1.59
CA LEU A 15 41.84 -0.30 1.73
C LEU A 15 40.78 -0.14 2.82
N HIS A 16 41.02 0.69 3.87
CA HIS A 16 40.02 0.99 4.88
C HIS A 16 38.94 1.98 4.39
N SER A 17 39.28 2.90 3.47
CA SER A 17 38.32 3.88 2.97
C SER A 17 37.24 3.27 2.05
N THR A 18 37.56 2.24 1.28
CA THR A 18 36.58 1.55 0.41
C THR A 18 35.57 0.69 1.17
N ALA A 19 35.97 0.09 2.30
CA ALA A 19 35.06 -0.69 3.13
C ALA A 19 34.10 0.17 3.99
N GLN A 20 34.47 1.43 4.25
CA GLN A 20 33.62 2.35 5.03
C GLN A 20 32.46 2.95 4.23
N ASN A 21 32.57 3.04 2.90
CA ASN A 21 31.56 3.68 2.05
C ASN A 21 30.48 2.74 1.51
N GLU A 22 30.57 1.44 1.78
CA GLU A 22 29.63 0.46 1.23
C GLU A 22 28.33 0.44 2.03
N ALA A 23 27.24 0.91 1.40
CA ALA A 23 25.91 0.89 1.98
C ALA A 23 25.33 -0.54 2.04
N ALA A 24 24.40 -0.78 2.97
CA ALA A 24 23.79 -2.09 3.17
C ALA A 24 23.10 -2.64 1.91
N VAL A 25 23.02 -3.97 1.85
CA VAL A 25 22.39 -4.71 0.75
C VAL A 25 20.92 -4.33 0.63
N ASN A 26 20.45 -4.25 -0.60
CA ASN A 26 19.05 -4.03 -0.95
C ASN A 26 18.48 -5.20 -1.74
N TYR A 27 17.20 -5.45 -1.59
CA TYR A 27 16.47 -6.50 -2.29
C TYR A 27 15.64 -5.98 -3.48
N LYS A 28 15.39 -4.69 -3.51
CA LYS A 28 14.83 -3.97 -4.64
C LYS A 28 15.89 -3.07 -5.25
N LYS A 29 16.10 -3.16 -6.55
CA LYS A 29 17.11 -2.35 -7.24
C LYS A 29 16.72 -0.87 -7.16
N PRO A 30 17.60 0.03 -6.68
CA PRO A 30 17.34 1.45 -6.68
C PRO A 30 17.01 1.97 -8.08
N GLY A 31 16.04 2.87 -8.18
CA GLY A 31 15.56 3.38 -9.46
C GLY A 31 14.43 2.57 -10.12
N GLN A 32 14.18 1.34 -9.68
CA GLN A 32 12.98 0.59 -10.08
C GLN A 32 11.79 0.99 -9.22
N VAL A 33 10.57 0.96 -9.80
CA VAL A 33 9.32 1.19 -9.04
C VAL A 33 8.86 -0.10 -8.40
N ASN A 34 8.88 -1.19 -9.15
CA ASN A 34 8.40 -2.49 -8.71
C ASN A 34 9.49 -3.33 -8.05
N PRO A 35 9.16 -4.08 -6.98
CA PRO A 35 7.91 -3.98 -6.23
C PRO A 35 7.78 -2.63 -5.50
N ILE A 36 6.58 -2.25 -5.02
CA ILE A 36 6.39 -0.95 -4.33
C ILE A 36 7.20 -0.87 -3.03
N SER A 37 7.44 -1.98 -2.34
CA SER A 37 8.29 -2.08 -1.14
C SER A 37 9.54 -2.91 -1.40
N GLY A 38 10.68 -2.50 -0.82
CA GLY A 38 11.95 -3.24 -0.85
C GLY A 38 12.14 -4.22 0.31
N CYS A 39 11.21 -4.30 1.27
CA CYS A 39 11.38 -5.09 2.50
C CYS A 39 10.09 -5.69 3.07
N VAL A 40 8.92 -5.48 2.47
CA VAL A 40 7.63 -5.97 2.96
C VAL A 40 6.95 -6.83 1.91
N PHE A 41 6.67 -8.10 2.23
CA PHE A 41 5.81 -8.96 1.43
C PHE A 41 4.35 -8.59 1.65
N CYS A 42 3.63 -8.36 0.57
CA CYS A 42 2.22 -8.02 0.56
C CYS A 42 1.59 -8.49 -0.75
N ALA A 43 0.37 -9.01 -0.69
CA ALA A 43 -0.30 -9.64 -1.82
C ALA A 43 -1.77 -9.21 -1.96
N ASP A 44 -2.43 -9.66 -3.03
CA ASP A 44 -3.86 -9.51 -3.25
C ASP A 44 -4.31 -8.05 -3.07
N PRO A 45 -3.77 -7.10 -3.88
CA PRO A 45 -3.95 -5.67 -3.66
C PRO A 45 -5.36 -5.20 -3.96
N THR A 46 -5.84 -4.26 -3.16
CA THR A 46 -6.96 -3.35 -3.44
C THR A 46 -6.54 -1.91 -3.18
N ALA A 47 -7.25 -0.94 -3.73
CA ALA A 47 -6.89 0.46 -3.57
C ALA A 47 -8.10 1.39 -3.45
N LEU A 48 -7.88 2.55 -2.83
CA LEU A 48 -8.80 3.68 -2.87
C LEU A 48 -8.03 5.01 -2.99
N GLU A 49 -8.64 5.99 -3.60
CA GLU A 49 -8.19 7.38 -3.55
C GLU A 49 -8.94 8.14 -2.45
N TYR A 50 -8.19 8.86 -1.62
CA TYR A 50 -8.74 9.73 -0.60
C TYR A 50 -7.86 10.97 -0.43
N ASN A 51 -8.48 12.16 -0.52
CA ASN A 51 -7.80 13.46 -0.43
C ASN A 51 -6.58 13.58 -1.37
N GLY A 52 -6.70 13.05 -2.61
CA GLY A 52 -5.66 13.10 -3.62
C GLY A 52 -4.48 12.16 -3.39
N ARG A 53 -4.56 11.27 -2.39
CA ARG A 53 -3.57 10.24 -2.07
C ARG A 53 -4.13 8.85 -2.35
N LEU A 54 -3.35 7.99 -2.99
CA LEU A 54 -3.71 6.60 -3.23
C LEU A 54 -3.29 5.74 -2.04
N TYR A 55 -4.24 4.99 -1.48
CA TYR A 55 -4.00 3.99 -0.44
C TYR A 55 -4.15 2.59 -1.03
N VAL A 56 -3.21 1.71 -0.73
CA VAL A 56 -3.19 0.31 -1.19
C VAL A 56 -3.15 -0.61 0.01
N TYR A 57 -4.02 -1.61 -0.01
CA TYR A 57 -4.12 -2.63 1.05
C TYR A 57 -3.85 -4.00 0.43
N GLY A 58 -3.35 -4.93 1.24
CA GLY A 58 -3.16 -6.30 0.77
C GLY A 58 -2.98 -7.30 1.90
N SER A 59 -3.01 -8.58 1.55
CA SER A 59 -2.74 -9.70 2.44
C SER A 59 -1.31 -9.63 2.97
N ASN A 60 -1.12 -9.82 4.27
CA ASN A 60 0.21 -9.73 4.90
C ASN A 60 1.00 -11.03 4.75
N ASP A 61 1.53 -11.28 3.57
CA ASP A 61 2.42 -12.42 3.31
C ASP A 61 3.68 -12.39 4.21
N HIS A 62 4.09 -11.20 4.67
CA HIS A 62 5.24 -11.07 5.55
C HIS A 62 5.01 -11.74 6.93
N GLN A 63 3.77 -11.77 7.41
CA GLN A 63 3.41 -12.47 8.65
C GLN A 63 3.68 -13.98 8.54
N GLN A 64 3.32 -14.59 7.41
CA GLN A 64 3.63 -15.99 7.12
C GLN A 64 5.14 -16.20 6.95
N PHE A 65 5.84 -15.24 6.30
CA PHE A 65 7.30 -15.29 6.12
C PHE A 65 8.05 -15.33 7.46
N ILE A 66 7.67 -14.48 8.42
CA ILE A 66 8.27 -14.46 9.75
C ILE A 66 8.09 -15.82 10.45
N LYS A 67 6.89 -16.39 10.37
CA LYS A 67 6.61 -17.69 11.00
C LYS A 67 7.42 -18.81 10.39
N ASN A 68 7.54 -18.87 9.08
CA ASN A 68 8.24 -19.95 8.37
C ASN A 68 9.75 -19.76 8.33
N GLY A 69 10.22 -18.51 8.49
CA GLY A 69 11.63 -18.15 8.33
C GLY A 69 12.10 -18.22 6.88
N LYS A 70 13.42 -18.06 6.69
CA LYS A 70 14.06 -17.88 5.38
C LYS A 70 13.99 -19.07 4.42
N LYS A 71 13.57 -20.25 4.88
CA LYS A 71 13.54 -21.50 4.09
C LYS A 71 12.14 -21.94 3.68
N GLY A 72 11.12 -21.29 4.27
CA GLY A 72 9.75 -21.77 4.17
C GLY A 72 9.03 -21.39 2.88
N GLU A 73 7.93 -22.06 2.67
CA GLU A 73 6.94 -21.76 1.63
C GLU A 73 5.74 -21.02 2.23
N ASN A 74 5.18 -20.08 1.49
CA ASN A 74 3.95 -19.40 1.91
C ASN A 74 2.73 -20.34 1.72
N GLY A 75 2.30 -20.95 2.79
CA GLY A 75 1.08 -21.79 2.82
C GLY A 75 -0.19 -21.02 3.20
N TYR A 76 -0.15 -19.69 3.26
CA TYR A 76 -1.26 -18.76 3.53
C TYR A 76 -1.98 -18.95 4.88
N GLY A 77 -1.66 -19.97 5.67
CA GLY A 77 -2.39 -20.36 6.89
C GLY A 77 -2.30 -19.38 8.07
N ASP A 78 -1.31 -18.48 8.05
CA ASP A 78 -1.05 -17.54 9.15
C ASP A 78 -1.10 -16.06 8.74
N ILE A 79 -1.82 -15.75 7.68
CA ILE A 79 -2.09 -14.38 7.26
C ILE A 79 -3.33 -13.89 8.01
N LYS A 80 -3.12 -13.14 9.08
CA LYS A 80 -4.15 -12.69 10.04
C LYS A 80 -4.24 -11.18 10.17
N SER A 81 -3.50 -10.47 9.33
CA SER A 81 -3.47 -9.02 9.24
C SER A 81 -3.37 -8.57 7.80
N LEU A 82 -3.65 -7.30 7.55
CA LEU A 82 -3.55 -6.65 6.25
C LEU A 82 -2.48 -5.57 6.31
N VAL A 83 -1.74 -5.39 5.23
CA VAL A 83 -0.71 -4.34 5.08
C VAL A 83 -1.33 -3.11 4.45
N VAL A 84 -0.86 -1.92 4.83
CA VAL A 84 -1.30 -0.64 4.26
C VAL A 84 -0.11 0.15 3.75
N PHE A 85 -0.20 0.57 2.49
CA PHE A 85 0.71 1.53 1.86
C PHE A 85 -0.08 2.74 1.33
N SER A 86 0.62 3.86 1.08
CA SER A 86 0.04 4.98 0.33
C SER A 86 1.09 5.71 -0.48
N THR A 87 0.65 6.47 -1.48
CA THR A 87 1.52 7.28 -2.33
C THR A 87 0.79 8.51 -2.88
N ASP A 88 1.55 9.58 -3.10
CA ASP A 88 1.07 10.76 -3.83
C ASP A 88 1.60 10.82 -5.27
N ASP A 89 2.62 10.04 -5.59
CA ASP A 89 3.38 10.18 -6.83
C ASP A 89 3.61 8.87 -7.59
N MET A 90 3.11 7.73 -7.05
CA MET A 90 3.21 6.39 -7.61
C MET A 90 4.61 5.75 -7.56
N VAL A 91 5.62 6.42 -7.03
CA VAL A 91 7.00 5.89 -6.98
C VAL A 91 7.62 5.92 -5.58
N ASN A 92 7.20 6.86 -4.73
CA ASN A 92 7.54 6.92 -3.32
C ASN A 92 6.34 6.44 -2.51
N TRP A 93 6.52 5.38 -1.73
CA TRP A 93 5.45 4.71 -1.01
C TRP A 93 5.67 4.81 0.50
N THR A 94 4.65 5.25 1.22
CA THR A 94 4.64 5.27 2.68
C THR A 94 4.06 3.96 3.19
N PHE A 95 4.81 3.26 4.03
CA PHE A 95 4.32 2.09 4.75
C PHE A 95 3.67 2.52 6.06
N HIS A 96 2.37 2.24 6.23
CA HIS A 96 1.61 2.60 7.43
C HIS A 96 1.54 1.50 8.48
N GLY A 97 2.18 0.34 8.23
CA GLY A 97 2.08 -0.82 9.12
C GLY A 97 0.94 -1.75 8.72
N THR A 98 0.30 -2.36 9.70
CA THR A 98 -0.69 -3.41 9.49
C THR A 98 -1.99 -3.17 10.25
N ILE A 99 -3.08 -3.74 9.72
CA ILE A 99 -4.37 -3.84 10.40
C ILE A 99 -4.44 -5.23 11.02
N ASP A 100 -4.43 -5.33 12.35
CA ASP A 100 -4.51 -6.60 13.08
C ASP A 100 -5.96 -7.12 13.11
N VAL A 101 -6.37 -7.75 12.01
CA VAL A 101 -7.74 -8.27 11.84
C VAL A 101 -8.05 -9.36 12.87
N ALA A 102 -7.06 -10.17 13.26
CA ALA A 102 -7.24 -11.20 14.28
C ALA A 102 -7.66 -10.61 15.63
N LYS A 103 -7.03 -9.51 16.04
CA LYS A 103 -7.39 -8.78 17.25
C LYS A 103 -8.79 -8.17 17.14
N LEU A 104 -9.09 -7.51 16.02
CA LEU A 104 -10.39 -6.88 15.79
C LEU A 104 -11.56 -7.87 15.75
N CYS A 105 -11.32 -9.06 15.21
CA CYS A 105 -12.31 -10.12 15.05
C CYS A 105 -12.20 -11.22 16.14
N SER A 106 -11.46 -10.97 17.22
CA SER A 106 -11.20 -11.96 18.29
C SER A 106 -12.48 -12.46 18.99
N SER A 107 -13.56 -11.67 18.96
CA SER A 107 -14.86 -12.03 19.53
C SER A 107 -15.80 -12.73 18.56
N TRP A 108 -15.36 -13.01 17.32
CA TRP A 108 -16.22 -13.66 16.33
C TRP A 108 -16.59 -15.08 16.74
N THR A 109 -17.86 -15.40 16.59
CA THR A 109 -18.39 -16.73 16.85
C THR A 109 -18.31 -17.60 15.61
N GLY A 110 -17.95 -18.86 15.81
CA GLY A 110 -17.99 -19.85 14.74
C GLY A 110 -19.41 -20.30 14.40
N ASN A 111 -19.52 -21.02 13.31
CA ASN A 111 -20.71 -21.75 12.88
C ASN A 111 -20.33 -23.19 12.49
N PRO A 112 -21.24 -24.05 12.03
CA PRO A 112 -20.89 -25.41 11.62
C PRO A 112 -19.82 -25.55 10.55
N TRP A 113 -19.55 -24.47 9.78
CA TRP A 113 -18.63 -24.47 8.65
C TRP A 113 -17.23 -23.95 9.01
N TYR A 114 -17.08 -23.08 10.03
CA TYR A 114 -15.79 -22.49 10.44
C TYR A 114 -15.81 -21.99 11.90
N LYS A 115 -14.63 -21.85 12.48
CA LYS A 115 -14.41 -21.53 13.90
C LYS A 115 -14.24 -20.01 14.16
N GLY A 116 -15.18 -19.18 13.71
CA GLY A 116 -15.07 -17.73 13.87
C GLY A 116 -14.06 -17.11 12.91
N PHE A 117 -13.24 -16.19 13.37
CA PHE A 117 -12.15 -15.64 12.55
C PHE A 117 -11.04 -16.68 12.35
N MET A 118 -10.57 -16.82 11.12
CA MET A 118 -9.49 -17.74 10.76
C MET A 118 -8.29 -17.02 10.13
N ASN A 119 -8.52 -16.27 9.05
CA ASN A 119 -7.49 -15.51 8.33
C ASN A 119 -8.08 -14.23 7.74
N SER A 120 -7.20 -13.32 7.26
CA SER A 120 -7.60 -12.15 6.49
C SER A 120 -6.84 -12.14 5.17
N TRP A 121 -7.49 -12.65 4.13
CA TRP A 121 -6.95 -12.67 2.78
C TRP A 121 -7.66 -11.64 1.90
N ALA A 122 -7.04 -11.31 0.76
CA ALA A 122 -7.62 -10.59 -0.35
C ALA A 122 -8.62 -9.50 0.08
N PRO A 123 -8.14 -8.35 0.56
CA PRO A 123 -9.02 -7.26 0.95
C PRO A 123 -9.65 -6.57 -0.26
N SER A 124 -10.81 -5.95 -0.06
CA SER A 124 -11.37 -4.96 -0.95
C SER A 124 -11.90 -3.77 -0.16
N VAL A 125 -11.62 -2.55 -0.59
CA VAL A 125 -11.85 -1.33 0.18
C VAL A 125 -12.68 -0.32 -0.59
N THR A 126 -13.57 0.39 0.12
CA THR A 126 -14.31 1.54 -0.41
C THR A 126 -14.57 2.56 0.69
N TRP A 127 -14.96 3.75 0.30
CA TRP A 127 -15.33 4.81 1.24
C TRP A 127 -16.43 5.71 0.67
N ARG A 128 -17.04 6.48 1.55
CA ARG A 128 -18.03 7.50 1.18
C ARG A 128 -18.08 8.60 2.22
N THR A 129 -18.67 9.72 1.82
CA THR A 129 -19.16 10.75 2.73
C THR A 129 -20.66 10.55 2.94
N THR A 130 -21.11 10.51 4.19
CA THR A 130 -22.53 10.39 4.55
C THR A 130 -23.24 11.75 4.38
N GLU A 131 -24.57 11.75 4.41
CA GLU A 131 -25.37 12.98 4.28
C GLU A 131 -25.06 14.01 5.39
N ASP A 132 -24.67 13.57 6.58
CA ASP A 132 -24.24 14.43 7.69
C ASP A 132 -22.74 14.81 7.63
N GLY A 133 -22.08 14.54 6.51
CA GLY A 133 -20.70 14.95 6.23
C GLY A 133 -19.62 14.10 6.90
N LYS A 134 -19.98 12.93 7.44
CA LYS A 134 -19.01 12.01 8.04
C LYS A 134 -18.40 11.12 6.97
N GLU A 135 -17.13 10.82 7.11
CA GLU A 135 -16.43 9.88 6.27
C GLU A 135 -16.49 8.48 6.87
N GLU A 136 -16.85 7.51 6.04
CA GLU A 136 -16.95 6.10 6.41
C GLU A 136 -16.12 5.27 5.43
N PHE A 137 -15.20 4.49 5.97
CA PHE A 137 -14.35 3.56 5.23
C PHE A 137 -14.77 2.13 5.57
N PHE A 138 -14.85 1.28 4.56
CA PHE A 138 -15.24 -0.12 4.68
C PHE A 138 -14.15 -0.98 4.02
N LEU A 139 -13.62 -1.94 4.78
CA LEU A 139 -12.59 -2.86 4.33
C LEU A 139 -13.11 -4.28 4.49
N TYR A 140 -13.39 -4.93 3.38
CA TYR A 140 -13.84 -6.33 3.33
C TYR A 140 -12.63 -7.22 3.16
N PHE A 141 -12.71 -8.45 3.65
CA PHE A 141 -11.63 -9.42 3.56
C PHE A 141 -12.16 -10.85 3.51
N ALA A 142 -11.44 -11.74 2.88
CA ALA A 142 -11.75 -13.15 2.88
C ALA A 142 -11.35 -13.80 4.22
N ASN A 143 -12.32 -14.37 4.95
CA ASN A 143 -12.06 -15.20 6.12
C ASN A 143 -11.80 -16.64 5.67
N THR A 144 -10.62 -16.89 5.10
CA THR A 144 -10.31 -18.07 4.28
C THR A 144 -11.29 -18.22 3.10
N SER A 145 -11.61 -19.46 2.72
CA SER A 145 -12.63 -19.78 1.72
C SER A 145 -14.06 -19.92 2.28
N HIS A 146 -14.30 -19.49 3.54
CA HIS A 146 -15.54 -19.78 4.26
C HIS A 146 -16.45 -18.58 4.50
N GLY A 147 -15.98 -17.38 4.20
CA GLY A 147 -16.80 -16.19 4.36
C GLY A 147 -16.06 -14.91 4.08
N VAL A 148 -16.81 -13.82 3.98
CA VAL A 148 -16.31 -12.46 3.81
C VAL A 148 -16.61 -11.66 5.07
N GLY A 149 -15.58 -11.09 5.67
CA GLY A 149 -15.68 -10.16 6.80
C GLY A 149 -15.70 -8.70 6.37
N VAL A 150 -16.05 -7.81 7.29
CA VAL A 150 -16.00 -6.36 7.07
C VAL A 150 -15.48 -5.64 8.30
N LEU A 151 -14.60 -4.67 8.08
CA LEU A 151 -14.15 -3.69 9.06
C LEU A 151 -14.65 -2.30 8.66
N LYS A 152 -14.79 -1.42 9.66
CA LYS A 152 -15.21 -0.02 9.48
C LYS A 152 -14.25 0.94 10.18
N ALA A 153 -13.99 2.10 9.56
CA ALA A 153 -13.18 3.19 10.11
C ALA A 153 -13.69 4.56 9.65
N ASN A 154 -13.11 5.63 10.20
CA ASN A 154 -13.36 7.02 9.79
C ASN A 154 -12.14 7.64 9.08
N SER A 155 -11.14 6.83 8.78
CA SER A 155 -9.93 7.25 8.06
C SER A 155 -9.38 6.05 7.28
N PRO A 156 -8.62 6.25 6.19
CA PRO A 156 -8.10 5.14 5.38
C PRO A 156 -7.11 4.25 6.14
N ILE A 157 -6.46 4.76 7.19
CA ILE A 157 -5.53 3.99 8.01
C ILE A 157 -6.11 3.56 9.37
N GLY A 158 -7.40 3.82 9.61
CA GLY A 158 -8.09 3.47 10.85
C GLY A 158 -8.18 4.62 11.86
N PRO A 159 -8.41 4.34 13.16
CA PRO A 159 -8.54 2.99 13.73
C PRO A 159 -9.74 2.22 13.20
N TRP A 160 -9.48 0.96 12.85
CA TRP A 160 -10.50 0.05 12.34
C TRP A 160 -11.25 -0.66 13.47
N THR A 161 -12.49 -1.01 13.21
CA THR A 161 -13.35 -1.79 14.12
C THR A 161 -14.06 -2.89 13.38
N SER A 162 -14.39 -3.99 14.06
CA SER A 162 -15.27 -5.05 13.53
C SER A 162 -16.72 -4.75 13.94
N PRO A 163 -17.60 -4.31 13.02
CA PRO A 163 -18.99 -3.99 13.35
C PRO A 163 -19.85 -5.25 13.57
N LEU A 164 -19.38 -6.41 13.10
CA LEU A 164 -20.08 -7.68 13.18
C LEU A 164 -19.32 -8.65 14.10
N LYS A 165 -20.01 -9.71 14.54
CA LYS A 165 -19.44 -10.80 15.34
C LYS A 165 -19.27 -12.11 14.56
N ALA A 166 -19.38 -12.03 13.22
CA ALA A 166 -19.22 -13.14 12.28
C ALA A 166 -18.97 -12.57 10.89
N SER A 167 -18.67 -13.41 9.91
CA SER A 167 -18.61 -13.03 8.51
C SER A 167 -19.94 -12.44 8.03
N LEU A 168 -19.88 -11.36 7.26
CA LEU A 168 -21.03 -10.74 6.60
C LEU A 168 -21.68 -11.69 5.59
N ILE A 169 -20.83 -12.38 4.82
CA ILE A 169 -21.25 -13.35 3.81
C ILE A 169 -20.64 -14.70 4.17
N ASN A 170 -21.43 -15.77 4.06
CA ASN A 170 -21.02 -17.14 4.28
C ASN A 170 -21.87 -18.11 3.45
N ARG A 171 -21.75 -19.40 3.67
CA ARG A 171 -22.50 -20.42 2.90
C ARG A 171 -24.01 -20.39 3.13
N ASP A 172 -24.49 -19.82 4.25
CA ASP A 172 -25.92 -19.67 4.57
C ASP A 172 -26.52 -18.40 3.95
N THR A 173 -25.71 -17.56 3.32
CA THR A 173 -26.17 -16.34 2.63
C THR A 173 -27.05 -16.72 1.44
N PRO A 174 -28.27 -16.14 1.32
CA PRO A 174 -29.17 -16.42 0.21
C PRO A 174 -28.49 -16.16 -1.14
N GLY A 175 -28.52 -17.16 -2.04
CA GLY A 175 -27.91 -17.10 -3.37
C GLY A 175 -26.39 -17.32 -3.41
N ALA A 176 -25.71 -17.50 -2.29
CA ALA A 176 -24.27 -17.77 -2.27
C ALA A 176 -23.94 -19.13 -2.89
N LEU A 177 -24.69 -20.18 -2.53
CA LEU A 177 -24.50 -21.51 -3.10
C LEU A 177 -25.00 -21.59 -4.55
N PRO A 178 -24.41 -22.46 -5.39
CA PRO A 178 -23.41 -23.49 -5.10
C PRO A 178 -21.94 -23.01 -5.19
N CYS A 179 -21.64 -21.74 -4.93
CA CYS A 179 -20.27 -21.23 -4.92
C CYS A 179 -19.39 -22.10 -4.01
N ASN A 180 -18.27 -22.60 -4.53
CA ASN A 180 -17.43 -23.54 -3.78
C ASN A 180 -16.70 -22.85 -2.62
N TRP A 181 -16.04 -21.72 -2.89
CA TRP A 181 -15.40 -20.87 -1.90
C TRP A 181 -16.12 -19.53 -1.78
N ILE A 182 -16.39 -19.12 -0.55
CA ILE A 182 -16.97 -17.81 -0.23
C ILE A 182 -15.83 -16.94 0.23
N PHE A 183 -15.19 -16.20 -0.71
CA PHE A 183 -13.99 -15.45 -0.45
C PHE A 183 -13.77 -14.36 -1.52
N ASP A 184 -12.63 -13.70 -1.50
CA ASP A 184 -12.15 -12.68 -2.45
C ASP A 184 -13.23 -11.66 -2.79
N PRO A 185 -13.61 -10.81 -1.82
CA PRO A 185 -14.60 -9.76 -2.06
C PRO A 185 -14.08 -8.70 -3.04
N GLY A 186 -14.96 -8.21 -3.91
CA GLY A 186 -14.75 -6.97 -4.66
C GLY A 186 -15.87 -6.00 -4.33
N VAL A 187 -15.58 -4.86 -3.70
CA VAL A 187 -16.57 -3.88 -3.27
C VAL A 187 -16.46 -2.59 -4.04
N MET A 188 -17.60 -1.99 -4.35
CA MET A 188 -17.66 -0.61 -4.86
C MET A 188 -18.94 0.10 -4.42
N ILE A 189 -18.97 1.40 -4.56
CA ILE A 189 -20.16 2.24 -4.47
C ILE A 189 -20.39 2.82 -5.86
N ASP A 190 -21.61 2.64 -6.39
CA ASP A 190 -21.97 3.14 -7.71
C ASP A 190 -22.26 4.65 -7.71
N GLU A 191 -22.46 5.22 -8.89
CA GLU A 191 -22.75 6.66 -9.09
C GLU A 191 -24.03 7.15 -8.37
N ASN A 192 -24.93 6.22 -8.01
CA ASN A 192 -26.15 6.49 -7.26
C ASN A 192 -25.97 6.33 -5.73
N GLY A 193 -24.73 6.05 -5.27
CA GLY A 193 -24.41 5.83 -3.87
C GLY A 193 -24.80 4.43 -3.34
N SER A 194 -25.19 3.50 -4.22
CA SER A 194 -25.48 2.11 -3.82
C SER A 194 -24.21 1.30 -3.69
N GLY A 195 -24.08 0.56 -2.58
CA GLY A 195 -22.98 -0.38 -2.37
C GLY A 195 -23.24 -1.71 -3.08
N TRP A 196 -22.19 -2.24 -3.69
CA TRP A 196 -22.18 -3.55 -4.36
C TRP A 196 -20.98 -4.36 -3.91
N ILE A 197 -21.17 -5.68 -3.80
CA ILE A 197 -20.11 -6.61 -3.44
C ILE A 197 -20.14 -7.84 -4.33
N SER A 198 -19.03 -8.15 -4.98
CA SER A 198 -18.81 -9.45 -5.62
C SER A 198 -18.01 -10.36 -4.69
N PHE A 199 -18.13 -11.66 -4.87
CA PHE A 199 -17.38 -12.66 -4.11
C PHE A 199 -17.47 -14.03 -4.78
N GLY A 200 -16.60 -14.93 -4.35
CA GLY A 200 -16.70 -16.33 -4.72
C GLY A 200 -15.48 -16.84 -5.47
N GLY A 201 -15.42 -18.17 -5.60
CA GLY A 201 -14.32 -18.82 -6.32
C GLY A 201 -14.21 -20.31 -6.09
N GLY A 202 -13.03 -20.82 -6.37
CA GLY A 202 -12.69 -22.24 -6.34
C GLY A 202 -13.18 -23.00 -7.55
N ASP A 203 -12.79 -24.25 -7.63
CA ASP A 203 -13.23 -25.15 -8.68
C ASP A 203 -14.27 -26.13 -8.12
N PRO A 204 -15.56 -26.04 -8.52
CA PRO A 204 -16.61 -26.90 -8.00
C PRO A 204 -16.37 -28.40 -8.20
N ASN A 205 -15.62 -28.73 -9.24
CA ASN A 205 -15.34 -30.12 -9.63
C ASN A 205 -13.90 -30.57 -9.31
N GLU A 206 -13.08 -29.70 -8.69
CA GLU A 206 -11.65 -29.93 -8.38
C GLU A 206 -10.80 -30.31 -9.63
N LYS A 207 -11.33 -30.12 -10.82
CA LYS A 207 -10.71 -30.48 -12.09
C LYS A 207 -10.35 -29.28 -12.96
N GLY A 208 -10.77 -28.08 -12.57
CA GLY A 208 -10.50 -26.84 -13.26
C GLY A 208 -10.95 -26.80 -14.73
N THR A 209 -11.91 -27.64 -15.11
CA THR A 209 -12.30 -27.85 -16.51
C THR A 209 -13.59 -27.15 -16.91
N ASP A 210 -14.31 -26.56 -15.96
CA ASP A 210 -15.60 -25.95 -16.26
C ASP A 210 -15.43 -24.57 -16.90
N LEU A 211 -16.00 -24.48 -18.11
CA LEU A 211 -16.11 -23.20 -18.81
C LEU A 211 -16.96 -22.20 -18.00
N GLN A 212 -18.01 -22.67 -17.34
CA GLN A 212 -18.88 -21.86 -16.49
C GLN A 212 -19.04 -22.51 -15.10
N PRO A 213 -18.10 -22.29 -14.20
CA PRO A 213 -18.05 -23.00 -12.92
C PRO A 213 -19.16 -22.59 -11.94
N ASN A 214 -19.93 -21.54 -12.25
CA ASN A 214 -21.02 -21.02 -11.42
C ASN A 214 -20.59 -20.65 -9.97
N ASN A 215 -19.41 -20.10 -9.84
CA ASN A 215 -18.77 -19.79 -8.55
C ASN A 215 -18.45 -18.30 -8.32
N ALA A 216 -18.98 -17.41 -9.16
CA ALA A 216 -18.90 -15.96 -8.99
C ALA A 216 -20.28 -15.39 -8.64
N ARG A 217 -20.33 -14.46 -7.70
CA ARG A 217 -21.55 -13.82 -7.17
C ARG A 217 -21.40 -12.31 -7.10
N ILE A 218 -22.54 -11.63 -7.20
CA ILE A 218 -22.69 -10.21 -6.87
C ILE A 218 -23.93 -10.03 -6.00
N ALA A 219 -23.88 -9.10 -5.06
CA ALA A 219 -25.01 -8.71 -4.24
C ALA A 219 -25.02 -7.19 -4.03
N LYS A 220 -26.20 -6.62 -3.82
CA LYS A 220 -26.34 -5.26 -3.36
C LYS A 220 -26.14 -5.19 -1.85
N LEU A 221 -25.51 -4.14 -1.37
CA LEU A 221 -25.38 -3.84 0.05
C LEU A 221 -26.47 -2.86 0.49
N LYS A 222 -26.98 -3.00 1.71
CA LYS A 222 -27.81 -1.97 2.32
C LYS A 222 -26.98 -0.69 2.56
N PRO A 223 -27.64 0.45 2.79
CA PRO A 223 -26.95 1.70 3.10
C PRO A 223 -25.97 1.62 4.28
N SER A 224 -26.13 0.66 5.18
CA SER A 224 -25.19 0.39 6.28
C SER A 224 -23.83 -0.14 5.82
N MET A 225 -23.75 -0.68 4.59
CA MET A 225 -22.56 -1.34 4.01
C MET A 225 -22.10 -2.61 4.78
N ILE A 226 -22.83 -3.03 5.79
CA ILE A 226 -22.53 -4.20 6.64
C ILE A 226 -23.67 -5.24 6.64
N GLU A 227 -24.53 -5.18 5.64
CA GLU A 227 -25.68 -6.04 5.46
C GLU A 227 -26.04 -6.14 3.97
N LEU A 228 -26.45 -7.31 3.48
CA LEU A 228 -26.91 -7.46 2.10
C LEU A 228 -28.34 -6.95 1.93
N ASP A 229 -28.62 -6.38 0.76
CA ASP A 229 -29.95 -5.98 0.31
C ASP A 229 -30.47 -7.03 -0.69
N GLY A 230 -31.02 -8.13 -0.16
CA GLY A 230 -31.51 -9.24 -0.95
C GLY A 230 -30.53 -10.41 -1.10
N SER A 231 -30.76 -11.23 -2.11
CA SER A 231 -29.97 -12.44 -2.40
C SER A 231 -28.81 -12.14 -3.34
N ALA A 232 -27.71 -12.87 -3.20
CA ALA A 232 -26.64 -12.85 -4.16
C ALA A 232 -27.07 -13.47 -5.51
N VAL A 233 -26.56 -12.90 -6.59
CA VAL A 233 -26.87 -13.30 -7.97
C VAL A 233 -25.59 -13.79 -8.66
N ARG A 234 -25.76 -14.76 -9.56
CA ARG A 234 -24.65 -15.33 -10.33
C ARG A 234 -24.06 -14.32 -11.31
N ILE A 235 -22.72 -14.26 -11.40
CA ILE A 235 -21.98 -13.70 -12.53
C ILE A 235 -21.51 -14.87 -13.42
N PRO A 236 -21.87 -14.94 -14.71
CA PRO A 236 -21.51 -16.05 -15.59
C PRO A 236 -20.08 -15.92 -16.15
N ALA A 237 -19.10 -15.82 -15.28
CA ALA A 237 -17.69 -15.59 -15.61
C ALA A 237 -17.04 -16.90 -16.12
N PRO A 238 -16.56 -16.93 -17.39
CA PRO A 238 -15.96 -18.13 -17.97
C PRO A 238 -14.62 -18.46 -17.31
N TYR A 239 -14.43 -19.73 -16.94
CA TYR A 239 -13.22 -20.23 -16.26
C TYR A 239 -12.87 -19.47 -14.98
N HIS A 240 -13.84 -18.91 -14.30
CA HIS A 240 -13.63 -18.17 -13.06
C HIS A 240 -12.98 -19.04 -11.98
N PHE A 241 -12.01 -18.47 -11.27
CA PHE A 241 -11.37 -19.13 -10.14
C PHE A 241 -11.35 -18.28 -8.87
N GLU A 242 -10.86 -17.01 -8.92
CA GLU A 242 -10.65 -16.16 -7.75
C GLU A 242 -10.49 -14.68 -8.12
N ALA A 243 -10.13 -13.86 -7.16
CA ALA A 243 -9.71 -12.46 -7.33
C ALA A 243 -10.81 -11.55 -7.90
N SER A 244 -12.01 -11.63 -7.32
CA SER A 244 -13.12 -10.78 -7.74
C SER A 244 -12.91 -9.30 -7.38
N GLU A 245 -13.17 -8.41 -8.36
CA GLU A 245 -13.19 -6.97 -8.16
C GLU A 245 -14.28 -6.31 -9.01
N LEU A 246 -14.75 -5.14 -8.57
CA LEU A 246 -15.79 -4.36 -9.24
C LEU A 246 -15.29 -2.96 -9.57
N ASN A 247 -15.67 -2.47 -10.76
CA ASN A 247 -15.46 -1.11 -11.22
C ASN A 247 -16.72 -0.59 -11.94
N ILE A 248 -16.81 0.73 -12.15
CA ILE A 248 -17.75 1.35 -13.08
C ILE A 248 -16.97 2.08 -14.17
N MET A 249 -17.39 1.92 -15.42
CA MET A 249 -16.86 2.62 -16.57
C MET A 249 -18.01 3.09 -17.44
N ASP A 250 -18.19 4.39 -17.56
CA ASP A 250 -19.29 5.03 -18.32
C ASP A 250 -20.67 4.43 -17.94
N GLY A 251 -20.95 4.39 -16.63
CA GLY A 251 -22.21 3.88 -16.07
C GLY A 251 -22.41 2.36 -16.12
N LYS A 252 -21.43 1.60 -16.65
CA LYS A 252 -21.51 0.13 -16.72
C LYS A 252 -20.69 -0.53 -15.66
N PHE A 253 -21.21 -1.63 -15.13
CA PHE A 253 -20.49 -2.49 -14.20
C PHE A 253 -19.41 -3.27 -14.93
N VAL A 254 -18.20 -3.25 -14.39
CA VAL A 254 -17.04 -4.01 -14.87
C VAL A 254 -16.61 -4.95 -13.76
N TYR A 255 -16.74 -6.24 -14.00
CA TYR A 255 -16.31 -7.30 -13.10
C TYR A 255 -14.98 -7.87 -13.58
N THR A 256 -13.96 -7.85 -12.75
CA THR A 256 -12.66 -8.46 -13.04
C THR A 256 -12.41 -9.68 -12.14
N TYR A 257 -11.67 -10.66 -12.65
CA TYR A 257 -11.40 -11.91 -11.95
C TYR A 257 -10.20 -12.66 -12.52
N CYS A 258 -9.61 -13.57 -11.75
CA CYS A 258 -8.58 -14.50 -12.22
C CYS A 258 -9.19 -15.79 -12.77
N SER A 259 -8.74 -16.20 -13.95
CA SER A 259 -9.13 -17.46 -14.57
C SER A 259 -8.36 -18.65 -13.98
N ASN A 260 -8.98 -19.84 -13.96
CA ASN A 260 -8.40 -21.07 -13.43
C ASN A 260 -7.23 -21.64 -14.26
N TRP A 261 -6.62 -22.73 -13.79
CA TRP A 261 -5.51 -23.43 -14.46
C TRP A 261 -5.97 -24.57 -15.39
N ALA A 262 -7.26 -24.71 -15.61
CA ALA A 262 -7.81 -25.78 -16.42
C ALA A 262 -7.29 -25.78 -17.87
N ASN A 263 -7.15 -26.97 -18.43
CA ASN A 263 -6.91 -27.11 -19.86
C ASN A 263 -8.18 -26.78 -20.66
N ARG A 264 -8.07 -25.79 -21.54
CA ARG A 264 -9.20 -25.20 -22.29
C ARG A 264 -9.29 -25.76 -23.70
N LYS A 265 -10.39 -26.47 -24.01
CA LYS A 265 -10.64 -27.00 -25.33
C LYS A 265 -11.16 -25.91 -26.27
N ASP A 266 -10.59 -25.81 -27.48
CA ASP A 266 -11.04 -24.86 -28.49
C ASP A 266 -12.49 -25.06 -28.91
N ALA A 267 -12.94 -26.32 -28.98
CA ALA A 267 -14.32 -26.64 -29.35
C ALA A 267 -15.33 -26.03 -28.35
N ASP A 268 -15.07 -26.16 -27.05
CA ASP A 268 -15.94 -25.62 -25.99
C ASP A 268 -15.97 -24.10 -26.05
N TRP A 269 -14.81 -23.46 -26.25
CA TRP A 269 -14.71 -22.00 -26.36
C TRP A 269 -15.39 -21.48 -27.65
N ASN A 270 -15.25 -22.16 -28.76
CA ASN A 270 -15.89 -21.76 -30.00
C ASN A 270 -17.42 -21.84 -29.91
N LYS A 271 -17.95 -22.87 -29.27
CA LYS A 271 -19.38 -22.98 -28.96
C LYS A 271 -19.83 -21.81 -28.07
N TYR A 272 -19.13 -21.55 -26.96
CA TYR A 272 -19.43 -20.44 -26.07
C TYR A 272 -19.42 -19.08 -26.78
N LYS A 273 -18.41 -18.80 -27.63
CA LYS A 273 -18.36 -17.57 -28.44
C LYS A 273 -19.60 -17.40 -29.30
N GLN A 274 -20.01 -18.47 -29.95
CA GLN A 274 -21.20 -18.47 -30.85
C GLN A 274 -22.46 -18.19 -30.02
N GLU A 275 -22.65 -18.87 -28.90
CA GLU A 275 -23.80 -18.69 -28.00
C GLU A 275 -23.86 -17.27 -27.40
N GLN A 276 -22.73 -16.69 -27.07
CA GLN A 276 -22.64 -15.35 -26.47
C GLN A 276 -22.52 -14.21 -27.50
N GLY A 277 -22.36 -14.53 -28.77
CA GLY A 277 -22.18 -13.52 -29.83
C GLY A 277 -20.89 -12.69 -29.70
N ILE A 278 -19.82 -13.29 -29.15
CA ILE A 278 -18.54 -12.63 -28.92
C ILE A 278 -17.43 -13.13 -29.83
N SER A 279 -16.41 -12.29 -30.10
CA SER A 279 -15.28 -12.63 -30.98
C SER A 279 -13.93 -12.69 -30.24
N VAL A 280 -13.93 -12.53 -28.92
CA VAL A 280 -12.70 -12.47 -28.10
C VAL A 280 -12.06 -13.86 -27.94
N SER A 281 -10.75 -13.88 -27.70
CA SER A 281 -9.98 -15.10 -27.45
C SER A 281 -10.35 -15.72 -26.11
N LYS A 282 -10.18 -17.06 -26.02
CA LYS A 282 -10.28 -17.76 -24.73
C LYS A 282 -9.21 -17.23 -23.76
N PRO A 283 -9.51 -17.17 -22.45
CA PRO A 283 -8.51 -16.77 -21.48
C PRO A 283 -7.39 -17.81 -21.40
N GLU A 284 -6.17 -17.35 -21.22
CA GLU A 284 -5.05 -18.19 -20.79
C GLU A 284 -5.21 -18.57 -19.31
N THR A 285 -4.42 -19.52 -18.83
CA THR A 285 -4.47 -19.96 -17.43
C THR A 285 -3.99 -18.85 -16.51
N CYS A 286 -4.67 -18.69 -15.35
CA CYS A 286 -4.28 -17.74 -14.31
C CYS A 286 -4.10 -16.30 -14.83
N THR A 287 -4.99 -15.85 -15.71
CA THR A 287 -4.98 -14.48 -16.26
C THR A 287 -6.16 -13.67 -15.74
N MET A 288 -5.97 -12.36 -15.60
CA MET A 288 -7.04 -11.45 -15.20
C MET A 288 -7.95 -11.17 -16.40
N CYS A 289 -9.20 -11.55 -16.23
CA CYS A 289 -10.28 -11.42 -17.20
C CYS A 289 -11.31 -10.40 -16.76
N TYR A 290 -12.19 -9.97 -17.65
CA TYR A 290 -13.28 -9.07 -17.26
C TYR A 290 -14.57 -9.28 -18.08
N LEU A 291 -15.68 -8.95 -17.41
CA LEU A 291 -17.02 -8.86 -17.99
C LEU A 291 -17.59 -7.47 -17.77
N VAL A 292 -18.56 -7.10 -18.60
CA VAL A 292 -19.28 -5.82 -18.50
C VAL A 292 -20.78 -6.09 -18.49
N SER A 293 -21.53 -5.31 -17.70
CA SER A 293 -22.99 -5.42 -17.58
C SER A 293 -23.64 -4.05 -17.40
N ASP A 294 -24.83 -3.87 -18.01
CA ASP A 294 -25.72 -2.74 -17.75
C ASP A 294 -26.63 -2.98 -16.54
N ASN A 295 -26.85 -4.25 -16.17
CA ASN A 295 -27.68 -4.67 -15.04
C ASN A 295 -27.02 -5.80 -14.26
N PRO A 296 -26.29 -5.50 -13.17
CA PRO A 296 -25.49 -6.51 -12.48
C PRO A 296 -26.30 -7.64 -11.83
N THR A 297 -27.61 -7.44 -11.63
CA THR A 297 -28.51 -8.45 -11.07
C THR A 297 -29.16 -9.37 -12.09
N ASP A 298 -28.93 -9.12 -13.38
CA ASP A 298 -29.35 -9.99 -14.47
C ASP A 298 -28.13 -10.78 -15.00
N PRO A 299 -28.04 -12.10 -14.80
CA PRO A 299 -26.94 -12.91 -15.31
C PRO A 299 -26.75 -12.83 -16.83
N ASP A 300 -27.81 -12.62 -17.59
CA ASP A 300 -27.76 -12.58 -19.06
C ASP A 300 -27.24 -11.24 -19.60
N SER A 301 -27.19 -10.21 -18.77
CA SER A 301 -26.63 -8.89 -19.13
C SER A 301 -25.11 -8.89 -19.17
N TRP A 302 -24.43 -9.81 -18.48
CA TRP A 302 -22.97 -9.86 -18.41
C TRP A 302 -22.36 -10.35 -19.73
N LYS A 303 -21.42 -9.57 -20.27
CA LYS A 303 -20.71 -9.90 -21.52
C LYS A 303 -19.20 -10.00 -21.25
N TYR A 304 -18.61 -11.15 -21.58
CA TYR A 304 -17.17 -11.35 -21.48
C TYR A 304 -16.44 -10.49 -22.52
N LYS A 305 -15.45 -9.73 -22.08
CA LYS A 305 -14.70 -8.77 -22.91
C LYS A 305 -13.26 -9.21 -23.18
N GLY A 306 -12.70 -10.13 -22.43
CA GLY A 306 -11.37 -10.68 -22.68
C GLY A 306 -10.43 -10.70 -21.47
N VAL A 307 -9.14 -10.85 -21.76
CA VAL A 307 -8.04 -10.82 -20.82
C VAL A 307 -7.37 -9.46 -20.88
N TYR A 308 -7.15 -8.84 -19.73
CA TYR A 308 -6.40 -7.58 -19.63
C TYR A 308 -5.11 -7.71 -18.82
N GLY A 309 -5.06 -8.61 -17.82
CA GLY A 309 -3.90 -8.84 -16.98
C GLY A 309 -3.26 -10.21 -17.27
N PRO A 310 -2.04 -10.27 -17.84
CA PRO A 310 -1.35 -11.53 -18.05
C PRO A 310 -0.94 -12.15 -16.71
N HIS A 311 -0.60 -13.45 -16.73
CA HIS A 311 0.01 -14.10 -15.56
C HIS A 311 1.35 -13.41 -15.22
N PRO A 312 1.60 -13.05 -13.94
CA PRO A 312 2.80 -12.30 -13.56
C PRO A 312 4.11 -13.13 -13.56
N GLY A 313 4.07 -14.38 -13.99
CA GLY A 313 5.23 -15.25 -14.23
C GLY A 313 5.89 -15.81 -12.97
N SER A 314 6.19 -14.95 -12.00
CA SER A 314 6.92 -15.31 -10.78
C SER A 314 6.02 -15.48 -9.54
N SER A 315 4.71 -15.58 -9.74
CA SER A 315 3.72 -15.78 -8.66
C SER A 315 2.98 -17.11 -8.83
N PRO A 316 2.58 -17.76 -7.73
CA PRO A 316 1.78 -18.99 -7.79
C PRO A 316 0.34 -18.74 -8.23
N ASN A 317 -0.16 -17.52 -8.10
CA ASN A 317 -1.50 -17.09 -8.46
C ASN A 317 -1.47 -15.65 -9.01
N ASN A 318 -2.62 -15.13 -9.40
CA ASN A 318 -2.77 -13.79 -9.94
C ASN A 318 -3.96 -13.09 -9.29
N HIS A 319 -3.69 -11.95 -8.71
CA HIS A 319 -4.70 -11.09 -8.11
C HIS A 319 -4.34 -9.64 -8.41
N SER A 320 -5.31 -8.85 -8.83
CA SER A 320 -5.06 -7.44 -9.13
C SER A 320 -6.29 -6.59 -8.92
N HIS A 321 -6.04 -5.30 -8.74
CA HIS A 321 -7.04 -4.24 -8.68
C HIS A 321 -6.77 -3.24 -9.80
N LEU A 322 -7.79 -2.94 -10.60
CA LEU A 322 -7.73 -1.88 -11.59
C LEU A 322 -8.27 -0.60 -10.97
N HIS A 323 -7.43 0.44 -10.87
CA HIS A 323 -7.78 1.69 -10.20
C HIS A 323 -7.53 2.91 -11.07
N LYS A 324 -8.48 3.84 -11.06
CA LYS A 324 -8.30 5.16 -11.67
C LYS A 324 -7.78 6.14 -10.64
N TYR A 325 -6.58 6.69 -10.86
CA TYR A 325 -5.95 7.65 -9.96
C TYR A 325 -5.38 8.82 -10.74
N GLN A 326 -5.73 10.05 -10.34
CA GLN A 326 -5.30 11.28 -11.00
C GLN A 326 -5.49 11.24 -12.53
N GLY A 327 -6.67 10.74 -12.97
CA GLY A 327 -7.06 10.66 -14.38
C GLY A 327 -6.41 9.54 -15.18
N ASN A 328 -5.55 8.71 -14.60
CA ASN A 328 -4.91 7.56 -15.25
C ASN A 328 -5.39 6.25 -14.62
N TYR A 329 -5.42 5.18 -15.41
CA TYR A 329 -5.67 3.84 -14.91
C TYR A 329 -4.38 3.11 -14.57
N TYR A 330 -4.40 2.40 -13.45
CA TYR A 330 -3.31 1.56 -12.96
C TYR A 330 -3.79 0.15 -12.67
N HIS A 331 -3.02 -0.81 -13.11
CA HIS A 331 -3.13 -2.21 -12.75
C HIS A 331 -2.20 -2.44 -11.56
N ILE A 332 -2.78 -2.60 -10.37
CA ILE A 332 -2.08 -2.89 -9.14
C ILE A 332 -2.18 -4.39 -8.95
N PHE A 333 -1.05 -5.09 -8.90
CA PHE A 333 -1.00 -6.56 -8.92
C PHE A 333 0.10 -7.06 -7.98
N HIS A 334 0.22 -8.37 -7.83
CA HIS A 334 1.33 -8.93 -7.09
C HIS A 334 2.20 -9.86 -7.95
N ASN A 335 3.47 -10.02 -7.55
CA ASN A 335 4.39 -11.01 -8.11
C ASN A 335 5.45 -11.43 -7.07
N GLY A 336 6.40 -12.28 -7.47
CA GLY A 336 7.50 -12.75 -6.62
C GLY A 336 8.78 -11.93 -6.70
N SER A 337 8.75 -10.67 -7.17
CA SER A 337 9.97 -9.91 -7.45
C SER A 337 10.80 -9.57 -6.21
N LEU A 338 10.17 -9.27 -5.06
CA LEU A 338 10.91 -9.08 -3.81
C LEU A 338 11.59 -10.37 -3.34
N LEU A 339 10.89 -11.48 -3.40
CA LEU A 339 11.45 -12.79 -3.06
C LEU A 339 12.66 -13.12 -3.95
N GLN A 340 12.56 -12.85 -5.26
CA GLN A 340 13.67 -13.05 -6.17
C GLN A 340 14.86 -12.14 -5.82
N GLY A 341 14.62 -10.87 -5.55
CA GLY A 341 15.66 -9.93 -5.11
C GLY A 341 16.32 -10.36 -3.79
N MET A 342 15.56 -10.95 -2.86
CA MET A 342 16.10 -11.52 -1.63
C MET A 342 16.97 -12.77 -1.91
N LYS A 343 16.56 -13.66 -2.82
CA LYS A 343 17.36 -14.82 -3.25
C LYS A 343 18.68 -14.39 -3.88
N ASP A 344 18.62 -13.45 -4.81
CA ASP A 344 19.79 -12.95 -5.55
C ASP A 344 20.83 -12.27 -4.64
N ASN A 345 20.40 -11.80 -3.46
CA ASN A 345 21.25 -11.12 -2.49
C ASN A 345 21.40 -11.87 -1.16
N ASN A 346 21.16 -13.16 -1.12
CA ASN A 346 21.30 -14.03 0.05
C ASN A 346 20.46 -13.61 1.28
N GLY A 347 19.36 -12.88 1.06
CA GLY A 347 18.41 -12.48 2.11
C GLY A 347 17.52 -13.64 2.57
N VAL A 348 17.30 -14.61 1.68
CA VAL A 348 16.56 -15.86 1.94
C VAL A 348 17.24 -17.04 1.25
N ASP A 349 16.88 -18.26 1.67
CA ASP A 349 17.35 -19.49 1.04
C ASP A 349 16.69 -19.69 -0.34
N ALA A 350 17.36 -20.44 -1.21
CA ALA A 350 16.86 -20.77 -2.54
C ALA A 350 15.49 -21.49 -2.52
N ASN A 351 15.20 -22.24 -1.46
CA ASN A 351 13.96 -22.99 -1.28
C ASN A 351 12.78 -22.15 -0.78
N ALA A 352 13.00 -20.89 -0.36
CA ALA A 352 11.89 -20.01 -0.02
C ALA A 352 11.00 -19.79 -1.26
N SER A 353 9.68 -19.91 -1.13
CA SER A 353 8.79 -19.86 -2.28
C SER A 353 7.44 -19.21 -1.96
N THR A 354 6.77 -18.75 -3.01
CA THR A 354 5.37 -18.28 -3.00
C THR A 354 5.08 -17.02 -2.18
N TYR A 355 6.08 -16.30 -1.66
CA TYR A 355 5.89 -14.98 -1.06
C TYR A 355 5.75 -13.92 -2.13
N ARG A 356 4.73 -13.09 -2.01
CA ARG A 356 4.30 -12.14 -3.03
C ARG A 356 4.58 -10.70 -2.62
N SER A 357 4.75 -9.84 -3.60
CA SER A 357 4.99 -8.41 -3.40
C SER A 357 4.15 -7.58 -4.37
N ILE A 358 3.56 -6.48 -3.90
CA ILE A 358 2.73 -5.60 -4.72
C ILE A 358 3.60 -4.86 -5.73
N CYS A 359 3.06 -4.79 -6.95
CA CYS A 359 3.60 -4.09 -8.10
C CYS A 359 2.53 -3.20 -8.74
N VAL A 360 2.96 -2.25 -9.55
CA VAL A 360 2.07 -1.35 -10.30
C VAL A 360 2.50 -1.29 -11.76
N ALA A 361 1.51 -1.23 -12.66
CA ALA A 361 1.72 -0.97 -14.08
C ALA A 361 0.65 0.01 -14.58
N LYS A 362 0.96 0.82 -15.58
CA LYS A 362 -0.03 1.68 -16.21
C LYS A 362 -0.97 0.83 -17.07
N ALA A 363 -2.28 1.04 -16.93
CA ALA A 363 -3.29 0.45 -17.77
C ALA A 363 -3.83 1.48 -18.77
N THR A 364 -4.16 1.03 -19.97
CA THR A 364 -4.83 1.84 -20.98
C THR A 364 -6.28 1.37 -21.07
N VAL A 365 -7.20 2.28 -20.75
CA VAL A 365 -8.64 2.01 -20.68
C VAL A 365 -9.37 2.99 -21.57
N ASP A 366 -10.31 2.51 -22.35
CA ASP A 366 -11.34 3.28 -23.04
C ASP A 366 -12.66 3.07 -22.29
N GLU A 367 -13.06 4.07 -21.52
CA GLU A 367 -14.26 3.99 -20.69
C GLU A 367 -15.54 3.91 -21.52
N ALA A 368 -15.61 4.63 -22.65
CA ALA A 368 -16.80 4.67 -23.50
C ALA A 368 -17.13 3.31 -24.12
N THR A 369 -16.11 2.51 -24.43
CA THR A 369 -16.28 1.15 -24.97
C THR A 369 -16.08 0.06 -23.92
N GLN A 370 -15.74 0.44 -22.68
CA GLN A 370 -15.32 -0.44 -21.60
C GLN A 370 -14.23 -1.42 -22.05
N THR A 371 -13.24 -0.89 -22.79
CA THR A 371 -12.12 -1.70 -23.28
C THR A 371 -10.91 -1.48 -22.40
N ILE A 372 -10.41 -2.55 -21.79
CA ILE A 372 -9.16 -2.58 -21.03
C ILE A 372 -8.12 -3.29 -21.89
N ASN A 373 -7.10 -2.56 -22.33
CA ASN A 373 -6.03 -3.15 -23.13
C ASN A 373 -5.15 -4.07 -22.26
N LYS A 374 -4.56 -5.09 -22.86
CA LYS A 374 -3.65 -6.00 -22.17
C LYS A 374 -2.48 -5.22 -21.59
N VAL A 375 -2.28 -5.34 -20.27
CA VAL A 375 -1.25 -4.63 -19.53
C VAL A 375 0.12 -5.26 -19.77
N ASP A 376 1.15 -4.43 -19.96
CA ASP A 376 2.54 -4.88 -19.99
C ASP A 376 3.11 -4.91 -18.56
N LEU A 377 3.40 -6.11 -18.05
CA LEU A 377 4.00 -6.32 -16.73
C LEU A 377 5.54 -6.29 -16.73
N ASN A 378 6.18 -6.20 -17.89
CA ASN A 378 7.64 -6.29 -18.03
C ASN A 378 8.36 -4.96 -17.79
N ASN A 379 7.64 -3.89 -17.54
CA ASN A 379 8.25 -2.59 -17.40
C ASN A 379 8.83 -2.38 -15.98
N PRO A 380 9.75 -1.43 -15.80
CA PRO A 380 10.33 -1.10 -14.49
C PRO A 380 9.32 -0.44 -13.53
N GLY A 381 8.05 -0.36 -13.89
CA GLY A 381 6.97 0.29 -13.16
C GLY A 381 6.44 1.53 -13.86
N VAL A 382 5.84 2.42 -13.09
CA VAL A 382 5.24 3.67 -13.58
C VAL A 382 6.20 4.85 -13.42
N THR A 383 5.98 5.92 -14.17
CA THR A 383 6.68 7.20 -13.97
C THR A 383 6.03 7.99 -12.83
N PRO A 384 6.79 8.82 -12.10
CA PRO A 384 6.20 9.70 -11.09
C PRO A 384 5.22 10.67 -11.76
N ILE A 385 4.05 10.84 -11.14
CA ILE A 385 3.01 11.76 -11.64
C ILE A 385 3.24 13.20 -11.19
N LYS A 386 4.04 13.39 -10.15
CA LYS A 386 4.51 14.69 -9.65
C LYS A 386 5.89 14.51 -8.97
N PRO A 387 6.69 15.57 -8.82
CA PRO A 387 7.89 15.51 -8.00
C PRO A 387 7.53 15.36 -6.51
N LEU A 388 8.45 14.75 -5.74
CA LEU A 388 8.40 14.79 -4.29
C LEU A 388 8.91 16.17 -3.85
N ASP A 389 8.09 16.86 -3.05
CA ASP A 389 8.41 18.16 -2.48
C ASP A 389 9.16 17.96 -1.14
N PRO A 390 10.48 18.25 -1.08
CA PRO A 390 11.27 18.08 0.14
C PRO A 390 10.96 19.14 1.19
N TYR A 391 10.22 20.19 0.84
CA TYR A 391 9.78 21.25 1.74
C TYR A 391 8.50 20.91 2.52
N GLN A 392 7.84 19.80 2.16
CA GLN A 392 6.80 19.17 2.97
C GLN A 392 7.44 18.13 3.89
N LEU A 393 6.80 17.89 5.05
CA LEU A 393 7.26 16.86 5.98
C LEU A 393 7.20 15.48 5.29
N GLN A 394 8.35 14.80 5.26
CA GLN A 394 8.47 13.44 4.75
C GLN A 394 8.60 12.46 5.91
N GLN A 395 7.71 11.47 5.97
CA GLN A 395 7.84 10.38 6.94
C GLN A 395 9.03 9.49 6.56
N ALA A 396 9.72 8.93 7.55
CA ALA A 396 10.82 7.99 7.31
C ALA A 396 10.39 6.77 6.50
N GLU A 397 9.14 6.33 6.70
CA GLU A 397 8.50 5.21 6.01
C GLU A 397 8.17 5.50 4.54
N THR A 398 8.26 6.77 4.12
CA THR A 398 8.10 7.15 2.70
C THR A 398 9.39 6.91 1.94
N MET A 399 9.38 5.90 1.07
CA MET A 399 10.57 5.52 0.31
C MET A 399 10.23 4.86 -1.03
N ALA A 400 11.13 4.99 -1.97
CA ALA A 400 11.12 4.23 -3.21
C ALA A 400 11.92 2.93 -3.10
N SER A 401 12.94 2.90 -2.26
CA SER A 401 13.78 1.73 -1.98
C SER A 401 14.52 1.87 -0.65
N CYS A 402 15.03 0.76 -0.12
CA CYS A 402 15.80 0.73 1.12
C CYS A 402 16.85 -0.37 1.08
N GLY A 403 17.82 -0.29 1.99
CA GLY A 403 18.80 -1.35 2.24
C GLY A 403 19.14 -1.43 3.72
N GLY A 404 19.31 -2.65 4.22
CA GLY A 404 19.53 -2.90 5.65
C GLY A 404 18.34 -2.53 6.53
N VAL A 405 17.15 -2.39 5.95
CA VAL A 405 15.86 -2.17 6.63
C VAL A 405 14.98 -3.38 6.39
N SER A 406 14.36 -3.89 7.42
CA SER A 406 13.43 -5.02 7.40
C SER A 406 12.03 -4.60 7.87
N TYR A 407 11.05 -5.46 7.66
CA TYR A 407 9.69 -5.24 8.18
C TYR A 407 9.65 -5.01 9.71
N GLU A 408 10.52 -5.70 10.44
CA GLU A 408 10.59 -5.62 11.90
C GLU A 408 11.20 -4.31 12.41
N ASP A 409 11.83 -3.51 11.54
CA ASP A 409 12.42 -2.23 11.92
C ASP A 409 11.39 -1.10 12.00
N PHE A 410 10.23 -1.26 11.36
CA PHE A 410 9.13 -0.29 11.45
C PHE A 410 8.40 -0.44 12.78
N LYS A 411 8.23 0.67 13.52
CA LYS A 411 7.59 0.71 14.83
C LYS A 411 6.60 1.86 14.94
N ASN A 412 5.45 1.60 15.54
CA ASN A 412 4.47 2.63 15.85
C ASN A 412 4.84 3.35 17.14
N ILE A 413 4.95 4.67 17.12
CA ILE A 413 5.35 5.50 18.26
C ILE A 413 4.37 5.37 19.44
N LYS A 414 3.07 5.24 19.17
CA LYS A 414 2.04 5.17 20.22
C LYS A 414 1.89 3.79 20.86
N LEU A 415 2.44 2.74 20.24
CA LEU A 415 2.22 1.35 20.63
C LEU A 415 3.48 0.66 21.17
N ILE A 416 4.52 1.40 21.52
CA ILE A 416 5.72 0.83 22.14
C ILE A 416 5.39 0.36 23.55
N THR A 417 4.74 -0.80 23.63
CA THR A 417 4.70 -1.59 24.85
C THR A 417 5.58 -2.81 24.63
N SER A 418 6.21 -3.30 25.70
CA SER A 418 7.12 -4.44 25.69
C SER A 418 6.52 -5.76 25.13
N LYS A 419 5.25 -5.78 24.78
CA LYS A 419 4.51 -6.92 24.24
C LYS A 419 4.23 -6.84 22.74
N ASN A 420 4.51 -5.71 22.07
CA ASN A 420 4.11 -5.49 20.68
C ASN A 420 5.34 -5.44 19.77
N THR A 421 5.95 -6.59 19.52
CA THR A 421 7.12 -6.70 18.64
C THR A 421 6.76 -6.79 17.15
N MET A 422 5.48 -6.97 16.78
CA MET A 422 5.06 -7.21 15.40
C MET A 422 3.71 -6.60 15.01
N GLY A 423 2.91 -6.13 15.96
CA GLY A 423 1.63 -5.50 15.69
C GLY A 423 1.81 -4.01 15.49
N ASN A 424 2.25 -3.60 14.34
CA ASN A 424 2.18 -2.20 13.97
C ASN A 424 0.76 -1.97 13.47
N ASP A 425 -0.16 -1.51 14.32
CA ASP A 425 -1.43 -0.99 13.84
C ASP A 425 -1.14 0.11 12.81
N ALA A 426 -1.88 0.15 11.71
CA ALA A 426 -1.71 1.17 10.69
C ALA A 426 -1.78 2.56 11.32
N SER A 427 -0.76 3.37 11.07
CA SER A 427 -0.55 4.67 11.72
C SER A 427 0.27 5.61 10.84
N GLU A 428 0.08 6.90 11.02
CA GLU A 428 0.99 7.93 10.49
C GLU A 428 2.11 8.30 11.48
N ASN A 429 2.10 7.72 12.70
CA ASN A 429 3.11 7.97 13.72
C ASN A 429 4.00 6.73 13.87
N MET A 430 4.88 6.53 12.92
CA MET A 430 5.86 5.44 12.94
C MET A 430 7.29 5.99 12.97
N TYR A 431 8.24 5.12 13.19
CA TYR A 431 9.66 5.37 12.96
C TYR A 431 10.33 4.09 12.45
N ILE A 432 11.48 4.24 11.84
CA ILE A 432 12.33 3.14 11.40
C ILE A 432 13.53 3.02 12.35
N LYS A 433 13.82 1.80 12.81
CA LYS A 433 15.11 1.52 13.48
C LYS A 433 16.19 1.43 12.41
N MET A 434 17.16 2.32 12.46
CA MET A 434 18.27 2.33 11.52
C MET A 434 19.51 1.67 12.15
N ALA A 435 20.12 0.77 11.42
CA ALA A 435 21.41 0.14 11.73
C ALA A 435 22.55 0.87 11.00
N PRO A 436 23.81 0.71 11.42
CA PRO A 436 24.95 1.22 10.64
C PRO A 436 24.93 0.72 9.20
N LYS A 437 25.17 1.64 8.25
CA LYS A 437 25.13 1.42 6.78
C LYS A 437 23.73 1.21 6.18
N SER A 438 22.65 1.16 6.98
CA SER A 438 21.29 1.12 6.46
C SER A 438 20.90 2.45 5.81
N TRP A 439 19.93 2.40 4.90
CA TRP A 439 19.52 3.57 4.13
C TRP A 439 18.08 3.47 3.63
N THR A 440 17.48 4.63 3.42
CA THR A 440 16.26 4.80 2.65
C THR A 440 16.55 5.67 1.44
N ALA A 441 15.79 5.56 0.37
CA ALA A 441 15.91 6.42 -0.78
C ALA A 441 14.54 6.78 -1.35
N VAL A 442 14.42 8.02 -1.77
CA VAL A 442 13.26 8.57 -2.48
C VAL A 442 13.65 8.96 -3.91
N ARG A 443 12.65 9.12 -4.76
CA ARG A 443 12.84 9.44 -6.18
C ARG A 443 12.21 10.78 -6.52
N ASN A 444 12.78 11.42 -7.57
CA ASN A 444 12.23 12.61 -8.20
C ASN A 444 12.00 13.77 -7.21
N VAL A 445 12.98 14.01 -6.33
CA VAL A 445 12.93 15.09 -5.32
C VAL A 445 13.25 16.41 -5.99
N ASP A 446 12.37 17.40 -5.89
CA ASP A 446 12.59 18.72 -6.49
C ASP A 446 12.83 19.81 -5.44
N PHE A 447 14.09 20.24 -5.35
CA PHE A 447 14.52 21.33 -4.47
C PHE A 447 14.31 22.73 -5.10
N GLY A 448 13.75 22.83 -6.30
CA GLY A 448 13.52 24.10 -6.98
C GLY A 448 14.81 24.87 -7.33
N GLU A 449 14.63 26.10 -7.79
CA GLU A 449 15.73 26.96 -8.26
C GLU A 449 16.53 27.61 -7.12
N ASN A 450 15.93 27.85 -5.96
CA ASN A 450 16.59 28.53 -4.84
C ASN A 450 17.46 27.58 -4.01
N GLY A 451 17.06 26.30 -3.93
CA GLY A 451 17.71 25.27 -3.12
C GLY A 451 17.41 25.41 -1.62
N ALA A 452 17.71 24.35 -0.89
CA ALA A 452 17.47 24.28 0.55
C ALA A 452 18.66 24.82 1.34
N LYS A 453 18.38 25.56 2.41
CA LYS A 453 19.36 26.10 3.36
C LYS A 453 19.37 25.40 4.72
N THR A 454 18.29 24.71 5.06
CA THR A 454 18.17 24.01 6.32
C THR A 454 17.60 22.62 6.08
N PHE A 455 18.11 21.65 6.81
CA PHE A 455 17.60 20.30 6.91
C PHE A 455 17.21 20.00 8.35
N VAL A 456 16.04 19.42 8.55
CA VAL A 456 15.56 18.96 9.85
C VAL A 456 15.39 17.45 9.79
N LEU A 457 16.05 16.75 10.71
CA LEU A 457 15.94 15.33 10.96
C LEU A 457 15.22 15.13 12.29
N ARG A 458 14.05 14.49 12.29
CA ARG A 458 13.41 14.07 13.51
C ARG A 458 13.84 12.66 13.84
N ALA A 459 14.62 12.52 14.89
CA ALA A 459 15.20 11.24 15.29
C ALA A 459 15.54 11.18 16.79
N LYS A 460 15.71 9.96 17.29
CA LYS A 460 16.33 9.62 18.57
C LYS A 460 17.55 8.75 18.32
N GLY A 461 18.57 8.82 19.16
CA GLY A 461 19.82 8.08 19.02
C GLY A 461 20.95 8.98 18.52
N SER A 462 22.03 8.39 18.08
CA SER A 462 23.17 9.13 17.53
C SER A 462 23.73 8.43 16.29
N GLY A 463 24.27 9.24 15.36
CA GLY A 463 24.83 8.70 14.13
C GLY A 463 25.33 9.76 13.17
N THR A 464 25.81 9.26 12.02
CA THR A 464 26.22 10.05 10.87
C THR A 464 25.29 9.73 9.71
N LEU A 465 24.60 10.76 9.21
CA LEU A 465 23.71 10.68 8.06
C LEU A 465 24.41 11.34 6.86
N GLU A 466 24.53 10.60 5.78
CA GLU A 466 25.04 11.06 4.51
C GLU A 466 23.92 11.15 3.46
N PHE A 467 23.92 12.23 2.69
CA PHE A 467 23.09 12.40 1.50
C PHE A 467 23.87 11.98 0.28
N ARG A 468 23.29 11.08 -0.53
CA ARG A 468 23.95 10.56 -1.73
C ARG A 468 22.99 10.54 -2.92
N LEU A 469 23.53 10.60 -4.16
CA LEU A 469 22.76 10.46 -5.40
C LEU A 469 22.84 9.04 -5.99
N GLY A 470 23.62 8.16 -5.37
CA GLY A 470 23.72 6.73 -5.63
C GLY A 470 24.24 6.04 -4.38
N LYS A 471 23.76 4.82 -4.10
CA LYS A 471 23.97 4.16 -2.78
C LYS A 471 25.45 4.04 -2.36
N ASN A 472 26.37 3.87 -3.32
CA ASN A 472 27.81 3.70 -3.10
C ASN A 472 28.62 4.88 -3.68
N GLN A 473 27.97 5.98 -4.07
CA GLN A 473 28.67 7.21 -4.49
C GLN A 473 29.13 8.01 -3.27
N ASP A 474 30.07 8.92 -3.50
CA ASP A 474 30.49 9.85 -2.45
C ASP A 474 29.30 10.69 -1.97
N PRO A 475 29.26 11.04 -0.68
CA PRO A 475 28.22 11.90 -0.14
C PRO A 475 28.28 13.31 -0.74
N ILE A 476 27.12 13.86 -1.06
CA ILE A 476 27.00 15.29 -1.44
C ILE A 476 26.95 16.20 -0.21
N ALA A 477 26.55 15.66 0.94
CA ALA A 477 26.62 16.32 2.25
C ALA A 477 26.57 15.26 3.35
N THR A 478 27.02 15.64 4.55
CA THR A 478 27.06 14.80 5.75
C THR A 478 26.65 15.61 6.97
N VAL A 479 25.81 15.04 7.83
CA VAL A 479 25.43 15.60 9.11
C VAL A 479 25.63 14.59 10.23
N GLN A 480 25.97 15.06 11.42
CA GLN A 480 26.10 14.24 12.64
C GLN A 480 25.03 14.67 13.65
N PHE A 481 24.34 13.74 14.25
CA PHE A 481 23.30 14.00 15.22
C PHE A 481 23.46 13.16 16.48
N SER A 482 22.96 13.68 17.59
CA SER A 482 22.90 12.96 18.86
C SER A 482 21.74 13.50 19.69
N SER A 483 20.75 12.66 19.94
CA SER A 483 19.60 13.01 20.76
C SER A 483 19.21 11.84 21.68
N THR A 484 18.86 12.15 22.92
CA THR A 484 18.39 11.17 23.90
C THR A 484 16.88 10.92 23.79
N GLU A 485 16.14 11.83 23.15
CA GLU A 485 14.70 11.75 22.93
C GLU A 485 14.37 11.92 21.45
N MET A 486 13.12 11.66 21.08
CA MET A 486 12.62 11.92 19.70
C MET A 486 12.44 13.43 19.54
N GLU A 487 13.40 14.09 18.86
CA GLU A 487 13.40 15.54 18.67
C GLU A 487 13.92 15.94 17.30
N ASP A 488 13.74 17.20 16.95
CA ASP A 488 14.17 17.79 15.69
C ASP A 488 15.63 18.22 15.79
N CYS A 489 16.49 17.54 15.03
CA CYS A 489 17.90 17.91 14.84
C CYS A 489 18.00 18.82 13.59
N VAL A 490 18.43 20.06 13.78
CA VAL A 490 18.46 21.10 12.74
C VAL A 490 19.88 21.31 12.21
N PHE A 491 20.04 21.34 10.90
CA PHE A 491 21.34 21.48 10.23
C PHE A 491 21.27 22.54 9.13
N GLU A 492 22.29 23.39 9.05
CA GLU A 492 22.52 24.22 7.89
C GLU A 492 23.04 23.35 6.73
N VAL A 493 22.54 23.60 5.52
CA VAL A 493 22.96 22.91 4.29
C VAL A 493 23.23 23.92 3.16
N ASP A 494 24.08 23.53 2.20
CA ASP A 494 24.43 24.40 1.08
C ASP A 494 23.32 24.37 0.01
N PRO A 495 22.63 25.50 -0.26
CA PRO A 495 21.60 25.57 -1.29
C PRO A 495 22.13 25.34 -2.72
N LYS A 496 23.44 25.38 -2.96
CA LYS A 496 24.03 25.01 -4.24
C LYS A 496 24.05 23.48 -4.44
N VAL A 497 24.13 22.71 -3.35
CA VAL A 497 24.12 21.26 -3.34
C VAL A 497 22.68 20.73 -3.43
N PHE A 498 21.80 21.27 -2.57
CA PHE A 498 20.39 20.90 -2.49
C PHE A 498 19.52 21.80 -3.37
N LYS A 499 19.73 21.72 -4.70
CA LYS A 499 19.08 22.52 -5.73
C LYS A 499 18.64 21.66 -6.91
N GLY A 500 17.54 22.05 -7.56
CA GLY A 500 16.98 21.36 -8.72
C GLY A 500 16.50 19.95 -8.40
N THR A 501 16.14 19.19 -9.42
CA THR A 501 15.57 17.85 -9.27
C THR A 501 16.66 16.79 -9.08
N LYS A 502 16.47 15.91 -8.10
CA LYS A 502 17.29 14.72 -7.84
C LYS A 502 16.50 13.46 -8.19
N ASN A 503 16.89 12.75 -9.23
CA ASN A 503 16.20 11.54 -9.68
C ASN A 503 16.21 10.41 -8.62
N LEU A 504 17.31 10.29 -7.87
CA LEU A 504 17.50 9.41 -6.72
C LEU A 504 18.14 10.21 -5.60
N PHE A 505 17.61 10.08 -4.40
CA PHE A 505 18.09 10.78 -3.22
C PHE A 505 18.11 9.81 -2.03
N PHE A 506 19.31 9.51 -1.54
CA PHE A 506 19.59 8.54 -0.49
C PHE A 506 19.87 9.24 0.83
N LEU A 507 19.29 8.72 1.90
CA LEU A 507 19.61 9.01 3.28
C LEU A 507 20.31 7.77 3.86
N VAL A 508 21.65 7.82 3.98
CA VAL A 508 22.51 6.69 4.38
C VAL A 508 23.03 6.93 5.79
N PHE A 509 22.64 6.10 6.74
CA PHE A 509 23.13 6.13 8.12
C PHE A 509 24.44 5.33 8.21
N THR A 510 25.57 5.95 7.93
CA THR A 510 26.88 5.29 7.94
C THR A 510 27.28 4.84 9.34
N GLU A 511 26.91 5.63 10.35
CA GLU A 511 26.96 5.28 11.77
C GLU A 511 25.58 5.41 12.37
N ALA A 512 25.18 4.48 13.23
CA ALA A 512 23.90 4.50 13.91
C ALA A 512 23.98 3.75 15.24
N THR A 513 23.67 4.45 16.32
CA THR A 513 23.57 3.90 17.68
C THR A 513 22.18 4.18 18.21
N ASN A 514 21.37 3.11 18.34
CA ASN A 514 19.98 3.19 18.80
C ASN A 514 19.12 4.19 18.02
N VAL A 515 19.37 4.34 16.71
CA VAL A 515 18.66 5.32 15.89
C VAL A 515 17.23 4.89 15.64
N GLN A 516 16.31 5.80 15.98
CA GLN A 516 14.89 5.78 15.64
C GLN A 516 14.65 6.97 14.72
N PHE A 517 14.41 6.72 13.44
CA PHE A 517 14.23 7.73 12.41
C PHE A 517 12.74 7.89 12.12
N ASP A 518 12.18 9.07 12.41
CA ASP A 518 10.75 9.38 12.34
C ASP A 518 10.40 10.13 11.04
N SER A 519 11.09 11.25 10.79
CA SER A 519 10.75 12.10 9.64
C SER A 519 11.88 13.05 9.27
N TRP A 520 11.76 13.70 8.12
CA TRP A 520 12.70 14.68 7.64
C TRP A 520 12.01 15.77 6.79
N GLN A 521 12.64 16.95 6.77
CA GLN A 521 12.13 18.08 5.99
C GLN A 521 13.27 19.04 5.67
N PHE A 522 13.23 19.64 4.49
CA PHE A 522 14.11 20.75 4.10
C PHE A 522 13.39 22.08 4.16
N PHE A 523 14.14 23.17 4.24
CA PHE A 523 13.60 24.53 4.25
C PHE A 523 14.50 25.45 3.39
N GLU A 524 13.89 26.38 2.66
CA GLU A 524 14.60 27.45 1.92
C GLU A 524 15.17 28.51 2.87
N THR A 525 14.65 28.62 4.07
CA THR A 525 15.05 29.58 5.11
C THR A 525 15.28 28.84 6.42
N ASP A 526 15.97 29.48 7.37
CA ASP A 526 16.12 28.94 8.72
C ASP A 526 14.74 28.87 9.41
N PRO A 527 14.24 27.69 9.80
CA PRO A 527 12.95 27.55 10.48
C PRO A 527 12.94 28.27 11.84
N SER A 528 14.08 28.50 12.51
CA SER A 528 14.15 29.30 13.72
C SER A 528 13.90 30.80 13.46
N ALA A 529 14.14 31.28 12.25
CA ALA A 529 13.81 32.64 11.86
C ALA A 529 12.30 32.89 11.72
N ILE A 530 11.50 31.84 11.54
CA ILE A 530 10.04 31.92 11.46
C ILE A 530 9.42 32.14 12.85
N THR A 531 10.06 31.63 13.93
CA THR A 531 9.63 31.85 15.31
C THR A 531 9.90 33.26 15.81
N SER A 532 10.87 33.98 15.23
CA SER A 532 11.18 35.36 15.62
C SER A 532 10.27 36.44 14.99
N VAL A 533 9.47 36.09 13.98
CA VAL A 533 8.49 37.01 13.36
C VAL A 533 7.13 36.99 14.06
N SER A 534 6.91 36.08 15.01
CA SER A 534 5.60 35.85 15.61
C SER A 534 5.30 36.62 16.92
N ASP A 535 6.23 37.42 17.43
CA ASP A 535 5.98 38.19 18.67
C ASP A 535 5.21 39.52 18.48
N LYS A 536 4.74 39.80 17.27
CA LYS A 536 3.59 40.68 17.10
C LYS A 536 2.36 39.80 16.83
N ALA A 537 1.87 39.19 17.90
CA ALA A 537 0.70 38.33 17.89
C ALA A 537 -0.51 39.05 17.33
N THR A 538 -0.79 38.85 16.06
CA THR A 538 -2.17 38.97 15.60
C THR A 538 -2.94 37.84 16.27
N GLN A 539 -3.96 38.18 17.04
CA GLN A 539 -4.88 37.22 17.63
C GLN A 539 -5.39 36.29 16.52
N PRO A 540 -5.48 34.98 16.74
CA PRO A 540 -5.99 34.08 15.72
C PRO A 540 -7.37 34.53 15.27
N SER A 541 -7.57 34.61 13.96
CA SER A 541 -8.86 35.01 13.36
C SER A 541 -9.94 33.95 13.58
N ALA A 542 -9.55 32.69 13.76
CA ALA A 542 -10.41 31.58 14.13
C ALA A 542 -9.61 30.44 14.80
N ARG A 543 -10.30 29.67 15.64
CA ARG A 543 -9.80 28.43 16.26
C ARG A 543 -10.76 27.30 15.95
N TYR A 544 -10.21 26.13 15.74
CA TYR A 544 -10.98 24.93 15.41
C TYR A 544 -10.47 23.73 16.23
N ASP A 545 -11.37 22.80 16.53
CA ASP A 545 -10.99 21.47 17.02
C ASP A 545 -10.46 20.58 15.86
N LEU A 546 -10.06 19.36 16.18
CA LEU A 546 -9.60 18.38 15.16
C LEU A 546 -10.68 17.99 14.15
N ASN A 547 -11.95 18.22 14.47
CA ASN A 547 -13.09 17.91 13.62
C ASN A 547 -13.50 19.10 12.74
N GLY A 548 -12.73 20.21 12.81
CA GLY A 548 -13.02 21.41 12.05
C GLY A 548 -14.13 22.29 12.65
N HIS A 549 -14.64 22.01 13.86
CA HIS A 549 -15.62 22.86 14.52
C HIS A 549 -14.95 24.11 15.08
N ARG A 550 -15.54 25.25 14.80
CA ARG A 550 -15.03 26.52 15.29
C ARG A 550 -15.23 26.62 16.81
N LEU A 551 -14.12 26.87 17.52
CA LEU A 551 -14.11 27.01 18.96
C LEU A 551 -14.40 28.47 19.37
N SER A 552 -15.30 28.67 20.32
CA SER A 552 -15.60 29.96 20.93
C SER A 552 -14.91 30.04 22.30
N GLY A 553 -14.00 31.03 22.48
CA GLY A 553 -13.28 31.24 23.73
C GLY A 553 -11.86 30.70 23.76
N THR A 554 -11.14 30.94 24.86
CA THR A 554 -9.72 30.62 25.02
C THR A 554 -9.45 29.34 25.84
N ASN A 555 -10.45 28.77 26.50
CA ASN A 555 -10.31 27.68 27.48
C ASN A 555 -10.71 26.32 26.89
N HIS A 556 -10.02 25.88 25.84
CA HIS A 556 -10.17 24.52 25.32
C HIS A 556 -8.88 23.77 25.56
N SER A 557 -8.91 22.68 26.33
CA SER A 557 -7.78 21.76 26.50
C SER A 557 -7.71 20.78 25.31
N GLY A 558 -6.50 20.45 24.87
CA GLY A 558 -6.26 19.52 23.78
C GLY A 558 -5.68 20.20 22.52
N LEU A 559 -5.63 19.46 21.41
CA LEU A 559 -5.07 19.96 20.16
C LEU A 559 -6.05 20.96 19.49
N VAL A 560 -5.56 22.17 19.24
CA VAL A 560 -6.29 23.26 18.61
C VAL A 560 -5.62 23.65 17.30
N ILE A 561 -6.41 23.87 16.27
CA ILE A 561 -5.99 24.43 14.99
C ILE A 561 -6.31 25.92 15.02
N GLU A 562 -5.30 26.76 15.00
CA GLU A 562 -5.47 28.22 14.92
C GLU A 562 -5.27 28.71 13.50
N GLN A 563 -6.20 29.53 13.03
CA GLN A 563 -6.14 30.21 11.75
C GLN A 563 -5.79 31.69 11.99
N TYR A 564 -4.80 32.21 11.24
CA TYR A 564 -4.39 33.61 11.33
C TYR A 564 -4.03 34.14 9.94
N GLN A 565 -4.05 35.44 9.77
CA GLN A 565 -3.56 36.10 8.55
C GLN A 565 -2.10 36.53 8.77
N ASP A 566 -1.24 36.21 7.81
CA ASP A 566 0.13 36.71 7.79
C ASP A 566 0.20 38.19 7.37
N ALA A 567 1.39 38.78 7.41
CA ALA A 567 1.61 40.18 7.06
C ALA A 567 1.21 40.55 5.62
N ASN A 568 1.05 39.56 4.75
CA ASN A 568 0.64 39.73 3.35
C ASN A 568 -0.87 39.44 3.14
N GLY A 569 -1.61 39.20 4.21
CA GLY A 569 -3.04 38.89 4.18
C GLY A 569 -3.38 37.45 3.79
N ALA A 570 -2.37 36.56 3.63
CA ALA A 570 -2.62 35.15 3.36
C ALA A 570 -3.02 34.41 4.65
N THR A 571 -4.03 33.55 4.52
CA THR A 571 -4.51 32.74 5.65
C THR A 571 -3.53 31.61 5.91
N ARG A 572 -3.05 31.51 7.16
CA ARG A 572 -2.17 30.45 7.66
C ARG A 572 -2.85 29.69 8.79
N THR A 573 -2.43 28.45 9.00
CA THR A 573 -2.88 27.62 10.12
C THR A 573 -1.70 27.08 10.91
N ARG A 574 -1.85 27.03 12.25
CA ARG A 574 -0.92 26.30 13.11
C ARG A 574 -1.68 25.38 14.05
N LYS A 575 -1.07 24.26 14.41
CA LYS A 575 -1.59 23.30 15.40
C LYS A 575 -0.77 23.45 16.70
N HIS A 576 -1.44 23.54 17.84
CA HIS A 576 -0.77 23.47 19.14
C HIS A 576 -1.65 22.78 20.17
N ILE A 577 -1.04 22.30 21.23
CA ILE A 577 -1.75 21.68 22.35
C ILE A 577 -1.93 22.72 23.44
N ASN A 578 -3.18 23.10 23.73
CA ASN A 578 -3.51 23.84 24.94
C ASN A 578 -3.52 22.87 26.12
N LYS A 579 -2.69 23.14 27.09
CA LYS A 579 -2.58 22.38 28.35
C LYS A 579 -3.70 22.70 29.33
#